data_ca98b612695d4c2db2ab8fae9af2c5f1
#
_entry.id   ca98b612695d4c2db2ab8fae9af2c5f1
#
_cell.length_a   1.000
_cell.length_b   1.000
_cell.length_c   1.000
_cell.angle_alpha   90.00
_cell.angle_beta   90.00
_cell.angle_gamma   90.00
#
_symmetry.space_group_name_H-M   'P 1'
#
loop_
_entity.id
_entity.type
_entity.pdbx_description
1 polymer ?
#
loop_
_entity_poly.entity_id
_entity_poly.type
_entity_poly.pdbx_seq_one_letter_code
_entity_poly.pdbx_strand_id
1 'polypeptide(L)'
;EPTLAEFQALMKKTDRLLNEDARKRRSYYATRGGNPLEDDVKAMLDESAKGTAFAGTIEKVSGQKFPDIVAANYYGVEVKSTKDDHWKSTGSSILETTRVSGVERIYMTFGKLGGDPIEFLSKPYEECLYGIAVTHMPRYLINMRLKPGETIFDKMGVPYDELRRMDNPIAPVAKYYRSQLKPGER
;
A
#
# COMPACT_ATOMS: atom_id res chain seq x y z
N GLU A 1 -3.84 -7.10 22.24
CA GLU A 1 -3.69 -6.87 20.79
C GLU A 1 -2.66 -5.77 20.56
N PRO A 2 -1.79 -5.91 19.54
CA PRO A 2 -0.81 -4.86 19.24
C PRO A 2 -1.51 -3.54 18.86
N THR A 3 -0.91 -2.43 19.26
CA THR A 3 -1.42 -1.09 18.98
C THR A 3 -0.96 -0.58 17.61
N LEU A 4 -1.61 0.46 17.09
CA LEU A 4 -1.18 1.15 15.86
C LEU A 4 0.23 1.72 16.00
N ALA A 5 0.59 2.26 17.17
CA ALA A 5 1.94 2.79 17.40
C ALA A 5 3.01 1.69 17.33
N GLU A 6 2.73 0.50 17.86
CA GLU A 6 3.62 -0.66 17.73
C GLU A 6 3.74 -1.13 16.26
N PHE A 7 2.64 -1.12 15.52
CA PHE A 7 2.68 -1.44 14.08
C PHE A 7 3.49 -0.40 13.28
N GLN A 8 3.31 0.88 13.57
CA GLN A 8 4.12 1.95 12.97
C GLN A 8 5.62 1.77 13.25
N ALA A 9 5.98 1.40 14.49
CA ALA A 9 7.36 1.11 14.86
C ALA A 9 7.91 -0.11 14.11
N LEU A 10 7.09 -1.17 13.95
CA LEU A 10 7.42 -2.35 13.14
C LEU A 10 7.73 -1.96 11.69
N MET A 11 6.86 -1.15 11.07
CA MET A 11 7.03 -0.72 9.67
C MET A 11 8.27 0.14 9.48
N LYS A 12 8.56 1.07 10.39
CA LYS A 12 9.80 1.89 10.34
C LYS A 12 11.06 1.03 10.45
N LYS A 13 11.06 0.03 11.33
CA LYS A 13 12.18 -0.91 11.46
C LYS A 13 12.34 -1.74 10.18
N THR A 14 11.24 -2.19 9.60
CA THR A 14 11.23 -2.95 8.35
C THR A 14 11.78 -2.14 7.18
N ASP A 15 11.36 -0.88 7.02
CA ASP A 15 11.91 0.02 6.01
C ASP A 15 13.42 0.19 6.16
N ARG A 16 13.91 0.38 7.39
CA ARG A 16 15.34 0.49 7.66
C ARG A 16 16.09 -0.77 7.24
N LEU A 17 15.59 -1.95 7.62
CA LEU A 17 16.24 -3.22 7.25
C LEU A 17 16.22 -3.46 5.73
N LEU A 18 15.11 -3.18 5.06
CA LEU A 18 15.00 -3.27 3.59
C LEU A 18 16.00 -2.34 2.91
N ASN A 19 16.09 -1.09 3.36
CA ASN A 19 17.02 -0.11 2.79
C ASN A 19 18.49 -0.49 3.03
N GLU A 20 18.84 -0.99 4.21
CA GLU A 20 20.17 -1.48 4.53
C GLU A 20 20.55 -2.69 3.67
N ASP A 21 19.63 -3.65 3.50
CA ASP A 21 19.86 -4.84 2.68
C ASP A 21 19.95 -4.48 1.18
N ALA A 22 19.12 -3.56 0.70
CA ALA A 22 19.15 -3.09 -0.69
C ALA A 22 20.48 -2.40 -1.03
N ARG A 23 21.09 -1.66 -0.10
CA ARG A 23 22.44 -1.08 -0.31
C ARG A 23 23.50 -2.15 -0.45
N LYS A 24 23.39 -3.24 0.31
CA LYS A 24 24.36 -4.36 0.27
C LYS A 24 24.15 -5.26 -0.94
N ARG A 25 22.91 -5.43 -1.37
CA ARG A 25 22.53 -6.39 -2.42
C ARG A 25 21.75 -5.72 -3.56
N ARG A 26 22.27 -4.60 -4.07
CA ARG A 26 21.59 -3.79 -5.10
C ARG A 26 21.16 -4.63 -6.32
N SER A 27 22.05 -5.46 -6.86
CA SER A 27 21.77 -6.32 -8.03
C SER A 27 20.64 -7.30 -7.78
N TYR A 28 20.54 -7.82 -6.56
CA TYR A 28 19.45 -8.70 -6.15
C TYR A 28 18.10 -7.97 -6.22
N TYR A 29 17.98 -6.80 -5.61
CA TYR A 29 16.73 -6.05 -5.57
C TYR A 29 16.36 -5.43 -6.91
N ALA A 30 17.31 -5.01 -7.73
CA ALA A 30 17.07 -4.41 -9.03
C ALA A 30 16.25 -5.32 -9.98
N THR A 31 16.33 -6.63 -9.80
CA THR A 31 15.61 -7.63 -10.59
C THR A 31 14.34 -8.17 -9.90
N ARG A 32 14.10 -7.78 -8.65
CA ARG A 32 12.94 -8.25 -7.87
C ARG A 32 11.67 -7.52 -8.31
N GLY A 33 10.55 -8.07 -7.92
CA GLY A 33 9.21 -7.51 -8.14
C GLY A 33 8.16 -8.60 -7.94
N GLY A 34 6.89 -8.21 -7.80
CA GLY A 34 5.79 -9.15 -7.59
C GLY A 34 5.99 -10.08 -6.39
N ASN A 35 5.54 -11.32 -6.52
CA ASN A 35 5.61 -12.33 -5.45
C ASN A 35 6.99 -12.50 -4.82
N PRO A 36 8.13 -12.53 -5.56
CA PRO A 36 9.46 -12.59 -4.95
C PRO A 36 9.75 -11.41 -4.01
N LEU A 37 9.33 -10.20 -4.34
CA LEU A 37 9.50 -9.04 -3.48
C LEU A 37 8.61 -9.10 -2.23
N GLU A 38 7.39 -9.61 -2.36
CA GLU A 38 6.52 -9.87 -1.21
C GLU A 38 7.18 -10.84 -0.21
N ASP A 39 7.87 -11.87 -0.69
CA ASP A 39 8.63 -12.80 0.15
C ASP A 39 9.78 -12.11 0.88
N ASP A 40 10.50 -11.20 0.20
CA ASP A 40 11.57 -10.40 0.80
C ASP A 40 11.02 -9.47 1.88
N VAL A 41 9.90 -8.79 1.61
CA VAL A 41 9.25 -7.90 2.58
C VAL A 41 8.76 -8.69 3.79
N LYS A 42 8.14 -9.86 3.57
CA LYS A 42 7.71 -10.75 4.66
C LYS A 42 8.89 -11.18 5.54
N ALA A 43 10.00 -11.59 4.94
CA ALA A 43 11.19 -11.98 5.69
C ALA A 43 11.73 -10.84 6.56
N MET A 44 11.72 -9.60 6.06
CA MET A 44 12.13 -8.43 6.84
C MET A 44 11.12 -8.03 7.92
N LEU A 45 9.84 -8.25 7.67
CA LEU A 45 8.79 -8.09 8.69
C LEU A 45 8.98 -9.10 9.83
N ASP A 46 9.23 -10.36 9.51
CA ASP A 46 9.50 -11.41 10.51
C ASP A 46 10.74 -11.05 11.36
N GLU A 47 11.80 -10.58 10.72
CA GLU A 47 13.01 -10.14 11.44
C GLU A 47 12.72 -8.92 12.33
N SER A 48 11.96 -7.96 11.82
CA SER A 48 11.56 -6.77 12.57
C SER A 48 10.65 -7.08 13.75
N ALA A 49 9.82 -8.12 13.62
CA ALA A 49 8.84 -8.53 14.60
C ALA A 49 9.46 -9.25 15.81
N LYS A 50 10.69 -9.75 15.71
CA LYS A 50 11.36 -10.45 16.81
C LYS A 50 11.40 -9.59 18.08
N GLY A 51 10.95 -10.19 19.20
CA GLY A 51 10.86 -9.50 20.48
C GLY A 51 9.73 -8.47 20.61
N THR A 52 8.81 -8.44 19.67
CA THR A 52 7.60 -7.59 19.70
C THR A 52 6.33 -8.43 19.80
N ALA A 53 5.18 -7.77 19.99
CA ALA A 53 3.87 -8.42 19.98
C ALA A 53 3.48 -9.01 18.61
N PHE A 54 4.21 -8.69 17.55
CA PHE A 54 3.99 -9.22 16.20
C PHE A 54 4.76 -10.52 15.91
N ALA A 55 5.65 -10.96 16.81
CA ALA A 55 6.44 -12.17 16.59
C ALA A 55 5.54 -13.40 16.34
N GLY A 56 5.78 -14.10 15.24
CA GLY A 56 5.00 -15.28 14.85
C GLY A 56 3.58 -14.99 14.31
N THR A 57 3.23 -13.71 14.07
CA THR A 57 1.90 -13.33 13.58
C THR A 57 1.90 -12.84 12.12
N ILE A 58 3.07 -12.83 11.47
CA ILE A 58 3.21 -12.34 10.10
C ILE A 58 2.90 -13.46 9.11
N GLU A 59 1.90 -13.28 8.30
CA GLU A 59 1.46 -14.28 7.32
C GLU A 59 1.37 -13.69 5.91
N LYS A 60 1.96 -14.38 4.93
CA LYS A 60 1.73 -14.06 3.53
C LYS A 60 0.37 -14.59 3.11
N VAL A 61 -0.41 -13.75 2.45
CA VAL A 61 -1.73 -14.11 1.97
C VAL A 61 -1.62 -14.83 0.62
N SER A 62 -2.30 -15.96 0.48
CA SER A 62 -2.32 -16.73 -0.74
C SER A 62 -3.44 -16.29 -1.69
N GLY A 63 -3.23 -16.48 -2.99
CA GLY A 63 -4.20 -16.14 -4.01
C GLY A 63 -4.25 -14.63 -4.34
N GLN A 64 -5.29 -14.22 -5.05
CA GLN A 64 -5.48 -12.82 -5.45
C GLN A 64 -6.26 -12.04 -4.39
N LYS A 65 -5.76 -12.06 -3.15
CA LYS A 65 -6.37 -11.35 -2.02
C LYS A 65 -5.59 -10.07 -1.71
N PHE A 66 -6.25 -9.13 -1.06
CA PHE A 66 -5.72 -7.86 -0.60
C PHE A 66 -5.83 -7.77 0.93
N PRO A 67 -4.79 -7.35 1.63
CA PRO A 67 -3.41 -7.07 1.19
C PRO A 67 -2.55 -8.33 1.03
N ASP A 68 -1.30 -8.18 0.59
CA ASP A 68 -0.35 -9.28 0.34
C ASP A 68 0.12 -9.99 1.62
N ILE A 69 0.23 -9.26 2.73
CA ILE A 69 0.72 -9.76 4.02
C ILE A 69 -0.21 -9.27 5.13
N VAL A 70 -0.44 -10.13 6.12
CA VAL A 70 -1.25 -9.82 7.31
C VAL A 70 -0.40 -9.98 8.57
N ALA A 71 -0.60 -9.10 9.54
CA ALA A 71 0.04 -9.14 10.84
C ALA A 71 -1.01 -9.04 11.95
N ALA A 72 -0.94 -9.95 12.94
CA ALA A 72 -1.86 -10.02 14.08
C ALA A 72 -3.36 -10.00 13.68
N ASN A 73 -3.71 -10.56 12.53
CA ASN A 73 -5.08 -10.64 11.99
C ASN A 73 -5.82 -9.29 11.84
N TYR A 74 -5.16 -8.16 12.05
CA TYR A 74 -5.76 -6.84 12.06
C TYR A 74 -5.03 -5.84 11.15
N TYR A 75 -3.71 -5.96 11.03
CA TYR A 75 -2.88 -5.11 10.20
C TYR A 75 -2.53 -5.81 8.89
N GLY A 76 -2.35 -5.03 7.84
CA GLY A 76 -1.95 -5.55 6.55
C GLY A 76 -0.82 -4.74 5.93
N VAL A 77 -0.08 -5.37 5.02
CA VAL A 77 0.94 -4.74 4.19
C VAL A 77 0.70 -5.11 2.74
N GLU A 78 0.45 -4.11 1.93
CA GLU A 78 0.41 -4.23 0.47
C GLU A 78 1.78 -3.87 -0.08
N VAL A 79 2.32 -4.70 -0.95
CA VAL A 79 3.66 -4.54 -1.52
C VAL A 79 3.57 -4.10 -2.96
N LYS A 80 4.20 -2.98 -3.29
CA LYS A 80 4.33 -2.48 -4.66
C LYS A 80 5.77 -2.12 -4.97
N SER A 81 6.10 -2.13 -6.25
CA SER A 81 7.41 -1.70 -6.72
C SER A 81 7.35 -1.15 -8.13
N THR A 82 8.36 -0.38 -8.48
CA THR A 82 8.63 0.01 -9.86
C THR A 82 10.11 -0.20 -10.17
N LYS A 83 10.42 -0.48 -11.42
CA LYS A 83 11.81 -0.52 -11.94
C LYS A 83 12.27 0.84 -12.44
N ASP A 84 11.43 1.85 -12.33
CA ASP A 84 11.74 3.23 -12.65
C ASP A 84 12.18 4.01 -11.40
N ASP A 85 12.76 5.19 -11.59
CA ASP A 85 13.19 6.07 -10.51
C ASP A 85 12.08 7.07 -10.13
N HIS A 86 10.95 6.53 -9.71
CA HIS A 86 9.83 7.32 -9.18
C HIS A 86 9.02 6.54 -8.13
N TRP A 87 8.12 7.24 -7.44
CA TRP A 87 7.32 6.69 -6.34
C TRP A 87 5.84 6.49 -6.71
N LYS A 88 5.54 6.17 -7.95
CA LYS A 88 4.17 6.05 -8.46
C LYS A 88 3.89 4.66 -9.00
N SER A 89 2.66 4.20 -8.81
CA SER A 89 2.15 2.93 -9.36
C SER A 89 0.62 2.94 -9.40
N THR A 90 0.07 1.89 -9.96
CA THR A 90 -1.37 1.58 -9.88
C THR A 90 -1.62 0.62 -8.73
N GLY A 91 -2.60 0.91 -7.91
CA GLY A 91 -2.99 0.11 -6.75
C GLY A 91 -4.06 -0.92 -7.04
N SER A 92 -4.70 -1.37 -5.98
CA SER A 92 -5.81 -2.32 -6.02
C SER A 92 -7.13 -1.67 -6.46
N SER A 93 -8.13 -2.50 -6.73
CA SER A 93 -9.49 -2.04 -7.03
C SER A 93 -10.07 -1.25 -5.85
N ILE A 94 -10.82 -0.18 -6.16
CA ILE A 94 -11.54 0.58 -5.14
C ILE A 94 -12.65 -0.23 -4.46
N LEU A 95 -13.08 -1.33 -5.07
CA LEU A 95 -14.13 -2.21 -4.53
C LEU A 95 -13.63 -3.09 -3.38
N GLU A 96 -12.34 -3.36 -3.34
CA GLU A 96 -11.68 -4.20 -2.31
C GLU A 96 -12.42 -5.53 -2.01
N THR A 97 -13.05 -6.12 -3.03
CA THR A 97 -13.84 -7.35 -2.88
C THR A 97 -13.02 -8.56 -2.41
N THR A 98 -11.71 -8.49 -2.53
CA THR A 98 -10.77 -9.55 -2.11
C THR A 98 -10.08 -9.25 -0.78
N ARG A 99 -10.52 -8.19 -0.07
CA ARG A 99 -9.94 -7.82 1.22
C ARG A 99 -10.05 -8.96 2.23
N VAL A 100 -8.94 -9.26 2.90
CA VAL A 100 -8.92 -10.26 3.98
C VAL A 100 -9.78 -9.78 5.13
N SER A 101 -10.68 -10.64 5.59
CA SER A 101 -11.59 -10.33 6.70
C SER A 101 -10.80 -10.03 7.97
N GLY A 102 -11.24 -9.03 8.72
CA GLY A 102 -10.62 -8.59 9.98
C GLY A 102 -9.44 -7.65 9.82
N VAL A 103 -8.89 -7.49 8.62
CA VAL A 103 -7.79 -6.54 8.37
C VAL A 103 -8.35 -5.12 8.23
N GLU A 104 -8.04 -4.26 9.20
CA GLU A 104 -8.59 -2.91 9.29
C GLU A 104 -7.60 -1.81 8.93
N ARG A 105 -6.31 -2.01 9.22
CA ARG A 105 -5.25 -1.02 8.97
C ARG A 105 -4.22 -1.59 8.02
N ILE A 106 -4.04 -0.94 6.88
CA ILE A 106 -3.10 -1.39 5.84
C ILE A 106 -2.03 -0.33 5.62
N TYR A 107 -0.79 -0.78 5.48
CA TYR A 107 0.34 0.01 5.03
C TYR A 107 0.73 -0.42 3.61
N MET A 108 1.11 0.57 2.82
CA MET A 108 1.79 0.37 1.55
C MET A 108 3.28 0.30 1.82
N THR A 109 3.94 -0.79 1.44
CA THR A 109 5.40 -0.87 1.33
C THR A 109 5.79 -0.82 -0.14
N PHE A 110 6.50 0.22 -0.52
CA PHE A 110 6.85 0.49 -1.91
C PHE A 110 8.36 0.43 -2.11
N GLY A 111 8.81 -0.40 -3.07
CA GLY A 111 10.19 -0.46 -3.52
C GLY A 111 10.42 0.33 -4.81
N LYS A 112 11.21 1.39 -4.73
CA LYS A 112 11.72 2.12 -5.89
C LYS A 112 13.01 1.45 -6.34
N LEU A 113 12.90 0.45 -7.22
CA LEU A 113 14.00 -0.45 -7.59
C LEU A 113 14.88 0.10 -8.71
N GLY A 114 14.41 1.10 -9.45
CA GLY A 114 15.15 1.75 -10.54
C GLY A 114 16.07 2.88 -10.09
N GLY A 115 15.98 3.30 -8.83
CA GLY A 115 16.78 4.39 -8.30
C GLY A 115 18.23 4.00 -7.97
N ASP A 116 19.06 5.00 -7.73
CA ASP A 116 20.39 4.86 -7.15
C ASP A 116 20.54 5.86 -6.00
N PRO A 117 20.38 5.42 -4.74
CA PRO A 117 20.16 4.02 -4.29
C PRO A 117 18.75 3.49 -4.59
N ILE A 118 18.59 2.17 -4.51
CA ILE A 118 17.27 1.54 -4.36
C ILE A 118 16.72 1.92 -2.99
N GLU A 119 15.45 2.31 -2.94
CA GLU A 119 14.81 2.78 -1.72
C GLU A 119 13.46 2.11 -1.49
N PHE A 120 13.19 1.83 -0.21
CA PHE A 120 11.89 1.36 0.28
C PHE A 120 11.27 2.40 1.21
N LEU A 121 9.97 2.57 1.11
CA LEU A 121 9.19 3.46 1.95
C LEU A 121 7.84 2.83 2.26
N SER A 122 7.45 2.84 3.52
CA SER A 122 6.11 2.42 3.97
C SER A 122 5.32 3.59 4.52
N LYS A 123 4.04 3.66 4.16
CA LYS A 123 3.08 4.65 4.65
C LYS A 123 1.70 4.01 4.81
N PRO A 124 0.80 4.57 5.64
CA PRO A 124 -0.60 4.19 5.61
C PRO A 124 -1.14 4.18 4.18
N TYR A 125 -1.83 3.12 3.80
CA TYR A 125 -2.31 2.89 2.43
C TYR A 125 -3.11 4.07 1.89
N GLU A 126 -4.07 4.57 2.68
CA GLU A 126 -4.94 5.69 2.32
C GLU A 126 -4.20 7.02 2.12
N GLU A 127 -3.04 7.19 2.74
CA GLU A 127 -2.21 8.41 2.59
C GLU A 127 -1.41 8.45 1.29
N CYS A 128 -1.36 7.35 0.55
CA CYS A 128 -0.62 7.24 -0.71
C CYS A 128 -1.51 7.37 -1.95
N LEU A 129 -2.82 7.45 -1.80
CA LEU A 129 -3.79 7.36 -2.89
C LEU A 129 -4.22 8.75 -3.35
N TYR A 130 -3.74 9.17 -4.54
CA TYR A 130 -3.99 10.52 -5.04
C TYR A 130 -5.11 10.63 -6.07
N GLY A 131 -5.56 9.52 -6.62
CA GLY A 131 -6.57 9.50 -7.66
C GLY A 131 -7.08 8.10 -7.92
N ILE A 132 -7.97 7.99 -8.89
CA ILE A 132 -8.55 6.72 -9.35
C ILE A 132 -8.45 6.67 -10.86
N ALA A 133 -7.82 5.61 -11.38
CA ALA A 133 -7.84 5.30 -12.81
C ALA A 133 -9.20 4.70 -13.16
N VAL A 134 -9.92 5.37 -14.05
CA VAL A 134 -11.21 4.90 -14.57
C VAL A 134 -10.92 3.91 -15.70
N THR A 135 -10.76 2.67 -15.31
CA THR A 135 -10.59 1.52 -16.22
C THR A 135 -11.78 0.58 -16.08
N HIS A 136 -11.76 -0.55 -16.76
CA HIS A 136 -12.79 -1.58 -16.63
C HIS A 136 -13.06 -1.96 -15.16
N MET A 137 -12.01 -2.02 -14.34
CA MET A 137 -12.09 -2.08 -12.87
C MET A 137 -11.39 -0.83 -12.31
N PRO A 138 -12.13 0.11 -11.71
CA PRO A 138 -11.51 1.32 -11.14
C PRO A 138 -10.45 0.96 -10.08
N ARG A 139 -9.26 1.54 -10.25
CA ARG A 139 -8.12 1.27 -9.37
C ARG A 139 -7.56 2.55 -8.79
N TYR A 140 -7.11 2.47 -7.56
CA TYR A 140 -6.39 3.57 -6.94
C TYR A 140 -5.07 3.85 -7.65
N LEU A 141 -4.70 5.13 -7.69
CA LEU A 141 -3.39 5.60 -8.16
C LEU A 141 -2.53 5.96 -6.96
N ILE A 142 -1.32 5.41 -6.93
CA ILE A 142 -0.39 5.50 -5.80
C ILE A 142 0.68 6.55 -6.09
N ASN A 143 0.94 7.42 -5.11
CA ASN A 143 2.12 8.26 -5.04
C ASN A 143 2.63 8.29 -3.59
N MET A 144 3.79 7.68 -3.35
CA MET A 144 4.38 7.62 -2.01
C MET A 144 4.88 8.98 -1.48
N ARG A 145 4.99 9.99 -2.34
CA ARG A 145 5.41 11.36 -2.00
C ARG A 145 4.25 12.33 -1.82
N LEU A 146 3.04 11.81 -1.76
CA LEU A 146 1.84 12.60 -1.52
C LEU A 146 1.90 13.30 -0.17
N LYS A 147 1.51 14.57 -0.14
CA LYS A 147 1.45 15.37 1.09
C LYS A 147 0.08 15.24 1.74
N PRO A 148 -0.04 15.49 3.06
CA PRO A 148 -1.33 15.61 3.72
C PRO A 148 -2.25 16.61 2.98
N GLY A 149 -3.53 16.26 2.84
CA GLY A 149 -4.51 17.07 2.11
C GLY A 149 -4.60 16.82 0.60
N GLU A 150 -3.72 16.01 0.02
CA GLU A 150 -3.65 15.75 -1.42
C GLU A 150 -4.25 14.40 -1.83
N THR A 151 -4.78 13.61 -0.89
CA THR A 151 -5.35 12.30 -1.19
C THR A 151 -6.66 12.42 -1.97
N ILE A 152 -7.04 11.34 -2.66
CA ILE A 152 -8.35 11.30 -3.33
C ILE A 152 -9.50 11.45 -2.33
N PHE A 153 -9.33 10.97 -1.10
CA PHE A 153 -10.33 11.08 -0.03
C PHE A 153 -10.49 12.52 0.44
N ASP A 154 -9.40 13.28 0.56
CA ASP A 154 -9.43 14.71 0.85
C ASP A 154 -10.17 15.47 -0.26
N LYS A 155 -9.87 15.17 -1.51
CA LYS A 155 -10.49 15.80 -2.68
C LYS A 155 -11.99 15.52 -2.80
N MET A 156 -12.41 14.29 -2.51
CA MET A 156 -13.83 13.91 -2.53
C MET A 156 -14.59 14.35 -1.28
N GLY A 157 -13.89 14.61 -0.17
CA GLY A 157 -14.51 14.84 1.13
C GLY A 157 -15.14 13.58 1.73
N VAL A 158 -14.68 12.39 1.35
CA VAL A 158 -15.16 11.09 1.83
C VAL A 158 -13.97 10.32 2.40
N PRO A 159 -13.93 10.02 3.71
CA PRO A 159 -12.86 9.24 4.32
C PRO A 159 -12.73 7.84 3.71
N TYR A 160 -11.50 7.31 3.65
CA TYR A 160 -11.23 5.97 3.12
C TYR A 160 -12.06 4.88 3.79
N ASP A 161 -12.12 4.87 5.12
CA ASP A 161 -12.88 3.87 5.87
C ASP A 161 -14.39 3.94 5.62
N GLU A 162 -14.91 5.12 5.30
CA GLU A 162 -16.31 5.30 4.90
C GLU A 162 -16.52 4.77 3.48
N LEU A 163 -15.68 5.18 2.53
CA LEU A 163 -15.78 4.77 1.13
C LEU A 163 -15.72 3.24 0.96
N ARG A 164 -14.74 2.59 1.59
CA ARG A 164 -14.55 1.13 1.46
C ARG A 164 -15.67 0.28 2.07
N ARG A 165 -16.50 0.87 2.93
CA ARG A 165 -17.63 0.20 3.57
C ARG A 165 -18.96 0.49 2.90
N MET A 166 -19.01 1.34 1.88
CA MET A 166 -20.22 1.61 1.12
C MET A 166 -20.62 0.42 0.26
N ASP A 167 -21.90 0.16 0.13
CA ASP A 167 -22.43 -0.85 -0.81
C ASP A 167 -22.08 -0.50 -2.27
N ASN A 168 -22.04 0.80 -2.59
CA ASN A 168 -21.68 1.30 -3.90
C ASN A 168 -20.64 2.42 -3.81
N PRO A 169 -19.34 2.09 -3.65
CA PRO A 169 -18.27 3.09 -3.57
C PRO A 169 -18.03 3.82 -4.91
N ILE A 170 -18.51 3.26 -6.03
CA ILE A 170 -18.38 3.89 -7.35
C ILE A 170 -19.21 5.18 -7.44
N ALA A 171 -20.36 5.25 -6.77
CA ALA A 171 -21.26 6.39 -6.86
C ALA A 171 -20.61 7.74 -6.44
N PRO A 172 -20.01 7.87 -5.24
CA PRO A 172 -19.32 9.11 -4.86
C PRO A 172 -18.09 9.40 -5.73
N VAL A 173 -17.38 8.40 -6.18
CA VAL A 173 -16.25 8.54 -7.11
C VAL A 173 -16.71 9.11 -8.44
N ALA A 174 -17.75 8.55 -9.04
CA ALA A 174 -18.32 9.05 -10.29
C ALA A 174 -18.84 10.48 -10.14
N LYS A 175 -19.49 10.79 -9.02
CA LYS A 175 -19.97 12.15 -8.71
C LYS A 175 -18.80 13.13 -8.67
N TYR A 176 -17.72 12.78 -7.99
CA TYR A 176 -16.52 13.63 -7.92
C TYR A 176 -15.94 13.89 -9.31
N TYR A 177 -15.63 12.85 -10.09
CA TYR A 177 -15.01 13.03 -11.40
C TYR A 177 -15.91 13.77 -12.38
N ARG A 178 -17.22 13.56 -12.36
CA ARG A 178 -18.18 14.35 -13.15
C ARG A 178 -18.12 15.82 -12.78
N SER A 179 -17.96 16.17 -11.51
CA SER A 179 -17.84 17.57 -11.08
C SER A 179 -16.55 18.26 -11.56
N GLN A 180 -15.53 17.48 -11.95
CA GLN A 180 -14.27 18.00 -12.49
C GLN A 180 -14.29 18.20 -14.01
N LEU A 181 -15.32 17.70 -14.71
CA LEU A 181 -15.44 17.86 -16.16
C LEU A 181 -15.71 19.32 -16.51
N LYS A 182 -15.04 19.80 -17.56
CA LYS A 182 -15.30 21.11 -18.14
C LYS A 182 -16.55 21.07 -19.02
N PRO A 183 -17.19 22.23 -19.29
CA PRO A 183 -18.33 22.29 -20.21
C PRO A 183 -17.98 21.66 -21.56
N GLY A 184 -18.77 20.64 -21.99
CA GLY A 184 -18.57 19.91 -23.25
C GLY A 184 -17.72 18.65 -23.15
N GLU A 185 -17.07 18.37 -22.02
CA GLU A 185 -16.39 17.08 -21.76
C GLU A 185 -17.41 16.00 -21.34
N ARG A 186 -17.15 14.74 -21.75
CA ARG A 186 -18.00 13.57 -21.42
C ARG A 186 -17.17 12.47 -20.79
#